data_bab1b2975461a503ce00755f443ee9ce
#
_entry.id   bab1b2975461a503ce00755f443ee9ce
#
_cell.length_a   1.000
_cell.length_b   1.000
_cell.length_c   1.000
_cell.angle_alpha   90.00
_cell.angle_beta   90.00
_cell.angle_gamma   90.00
#
_symmetry.space_group_name_H-M   'P 1'
#
loop_
_entity.id
_entity.type
_entity.pdbx_description
1 polymer ?
#
loop_
_entity_poly.entity_id
_entity_poly.type
_entity_poly.pdbx_seq_one_letter_code
_entity_poly.pdbx_strand_id
1 'polypeptide(L)'
;MRINKIDIVNFKGFQREMREFKSNLIVVIGNNTAGKTTLLKALQIGLGAYLQCLSKLPSAVQYRRNFSIHDRFMAFDSTEKDYVPNGERTRITIDADFYVTDSIENNEPQFTPISISWSREFTGSTTTHSRSCAGELMTMVSDMEAKRYEHHDGAIYPLVLSFGAKRTSDAQMKITRKIKERASRIEKAYKFALHDKVDFDGAMEWLARYDKNVRDGKEFVGTREAFFEALQTAIPALSEIDFDHGE
;
A
#
# COMPACT_ATOMS: atom_id res chain seq x y z
N MET A 1 -8.15 8.25 -1.44
CA MET A 1 -7.51 8.56 -0.14
C MET A 1 -6.41 9.58 -0.37
N ARG A 2 -6.32 10.60 0.49
CA ARG A 2 -5.24 11.60 0.49
C ARG A 2 -4.63 11.62 1.89
N ILE A 3 -3.32 11.47 1.96
CA ILE A 3 -2.60 11.59 3.24
C ILE A 3 -2.36 13.08 3.51
N ASN A 4 -2.80 13.57 4.66
CA ASN A 4 -2.67 14.97 5.05
C ASN A 4 -1.47 15.19 5.99
N LYS A 5 -1.19 14.19 6.85
CA LYS A 5 -0.14 14.32 7.85
C LYS A 5 0.42 12.95 8.25
N ILE A 6 1.68 12.95 8.65
CA ILE A 6 2.33 11.85 9.35
C ILE A 6 3.06 12.37 10.59
N ASP A 7 2.88 11.70 11.73
CA ASP A 7 3.65 11.90 12.96
C ASP A 7 4.39 10.60 13.30
N ILE A 8 5.69 10.70 13.47
CA ILE A 8 6.62 9.58 13.64
C ILE A 8 7.34 9.78 14.97
N VAL A 9 7.27 8.79 15.85
CA VAL A 9 7.93 8.82 17.17
C VAL A 9 8.81 7.58 17.33
N ASN A 10 10.05 7.79 17.73
CA ASN A 10 11.05 6.76 18.04
C ASN A 10 11.26 5.73 16.91
N PHE A 11 11.37 6.20 15.68
CA PHE A 11 11.52 5.36 14.50
C PHE A 11 12.85 5.63 13.77
N LYS A 12 13.73 4.67 13.74
CA LYS A 12 15.06 4.74 13.08
C LYS A 12 15.85 5.96 13.54
N GLY A 13 16.15 6.88 12.63
CA GLY A 13 16.85 8.14 12.92
C GLY A 13 15.95 9.27 13.46
N PHE A 14 14.64 9.04 13.58
CA PHE A 14 13.69 10.04 14.07
C PHE A 14 13.30 9.76 15.52
N GLN A 15 13.73 10.61 16.46
CA GLN A 15 13.15 10.63 17.78
C GLN A 15 11.71 11.14 17.72
N ARG A 16 11.49 12.25 17.00
CA ARG A 16 10.17 12.74 16.62
C ARG A 16 10.26 13.50 15.32
N GLU A 17 9.37 13.21 14.40
CA GLU A 17 9.26 13.88 13.12
C GLU A 17 7.80 13.98 12.70
N MET A 18 7.35 15.18 12.33
CA MET A 18 6.01 15.44 11.87
C MET A 18 6.05 16.15 10.53
N ARG A 19 5.24 15.67 9.57
CA ARG A 19 5.11 16.28 8.24
C ARG A 19 3.66 16.41 7.83
N GLU A 20 3.32 17.60 7.32
CA GLU A 20 2.05 17.88 6.68
C GLU A 20 2.22 17.87 5.17
N PHE A 21 1.24 17.29 4.47
CA PHE A 21 1.21 17.17 3.02
C PHE A 21 0.08 18.02 2.46
N LYS A 22 0.43 19.16 1.85
CA LYS A 22 -0.54 20.16 1.37
C LYS A 22 -0.94 19.97 -0.10
N SER A 23 -0.25 19.13 -0.85
CA SER A 23 -0.53 18.87 -2.26
C SER A 23 -0.62 17.38 -2.58
N ASN A 24 -1.18 17.05 -3.75
CA ASN A 24 -1.31 15.65 -4.20
C ASN A 24 0.03 15.06 -4.68
N LEU A 25 0.99 15.91 -5.05
CA LEU A 25 2.34 15.51 -5.41
C LEU A 25 3.32 16.07 -4.37
N ILE A 26 4.05 15.17 -3.72
CA ILE A 26 5.05 15.50 -2.70
C ILE A 26 6.42 15.02 -3.18
N VAL A 27 7.37 15.92 -3.27
CA VAL A 27 8.76 15.61 -3.59
C VAL A 27 9.60 15.77 -2.34
N VAL A 28 10.26 14.69 -1.89
CA VAL A 28 11.14 14.71 -0.71
C VAL A 28 12.58 14.76 -1.18
N ILE A 29 13.22 15.90 -0.95
CA ILE A 29 14.63 16.15 -1.29
C ILE A 29 15.48 16.29 -0.02
N GLY A 30 16.77 16.02 -0.13
CA GLY A 30 17.73 16.14 0.97
C GLY A 30 18.98 15.31 0.73
N ASN A 31 20.00 15.53 1.53
CA ASN A 31 21.26 14.80 1.47
C ASN A 31 21.09 13.30 1.78
N ASN A 32 22.11 12.51 1.48
CA ASN A 32 22.14 11.13 1.95
C ASN A 32 22.07 11.12 3.48
N THR A 33 21.40 10.14 4.04
CA THR A 33 21.13 10.01 5.49
C THR A 33 20.09 11.00 6.08
N ALA A 34 19.56 11.97 5.31
CA ALA A 34 18.55 12.92 5.79
C ALA A 34 17.17 12.29 6.14
N GLY A 35 17.04 10.98 6.13
CA GLY A 35 15.79 10.29 6.54
C GLY A 35 14.75 10.12 5.44
N LYS A 36 15.01 10.45 4.16
CA LYS A 36 14.03 10.29 3.05
C LYS A 36 13.43 8.89 2.96
N THR A 37 14.28 7.88 2.93
CA THR A 37 13.86 6.47 2.90
C THR A 37 13.16 6.06 4.20
N THR A 38 13.54 6.65 5.33
CA THR A 38 12.91 6.43 6.63
C THR A 38 11.48 6.94 6.64
N LEU A 39 11.24 8.13 6.08
CA LEU A 39 9.90 8.69 5.92
C LEU A 39 9.01 7.81 5.03
N LEU A 40 9.54 7.35 3.88
CA LEU A 40 8.79 6.44 3.01
C LEU A 40 8.47 5.10 3.70
N LYS A 41 9.41 4.55 4.46
CA LYS A 41 9.17 3.33 5.25
C LYS A 41 8.13 3.53 6.35
N ALA A 42 8.14 4.70 7.00
CA ALA A 42 7.11 5.03 7.97
C ALA A 42 5.72 5.08 7.32
N LEU A 43 5.58 5.71 6.15
CA LEU A 43 4.33 5.71 5.38
C LEU A 43 3.89 4.29 5.03
N GLN A 44 4.78 3.43 4.54
CA GLN A 44 4.47 2.03 4.23
C GLN A 44 3.95 1.26 5.46
N ILE A 45 4.60 1.45 6.62
CA ILE A 45 4.18 0.81 7.86
C ILE A 45 2.81 1.34 8.31
N GLY A 46 2.62 2.66 8.31
CA GLY A 46 1.36 3.28 8.71
C GLY A 46 0.18 2.86 7.81
N LEU A 47 0.37 2.85 6.50
CA LEU A 47 -0.62 2.38 5.53
C LEU A 47 -0.92 0.88 5.62
N GLY A 48 -0.02 0.10 6.21
CA GLY A 48 -0.26 -1.31 6.50
C GLY A 48 -1.47 -1.55 7.41
N ALA A 49 -1.88 -0.58 8.23
CA ALA A 49 -3.12 -0.68 9.01
C ALA A 49 -4.35 -0.74 8.11
N TYR A 50 -4.43 0.13 7.10
CA TYR A 50 -5.52 0.13 6.13
C TYR A 50 -5.67 -1.22 5.43
N LEU A 51 -4.57 -1.79 4.91
CA LEU A 51 -4.61 -3.09 4.24
C LEU A 51 -5.05 -4.23 5.19
N GLN A 52 -4.72 -4.13 6.48
CA GLN A 52 -5.13 -5.13 7.46
C GLN A 52 -6.60 -5.02 7.88
N CYS A 53 -7.24 -3.87 7.67
CA CYS A 53 -8.67 -3.70 7.90
C CYS A 53 -9.52 -4.31 6.77
N LEU A 54 -8.96 -4.57 5.58
CA LEU A 54 -9.67 -5.17 4.46
C LEU A 54 -9.95 -6.66 4.73
N SER A 55 -11.21 -7.02 4.87
CA SER A 55 -11.65 -8.38 5.28
C SER A 55 -11.22 -9.48 4.31
N LYS A 56 -11.04 -9.14 3.04
CA LYS A 56 -10.65 -10.08 1.98
C LYS A 56 -9.15 -10.29 1.84
N LEU A 57 -8.33 -9.53 2.57
CA LEU A 57 -6.88 -9.72 2.55
C LEU A 57 -6.43 -10.73 3.61
N PRO A 58 -5.67 -11.75 3.23
CA PRO A 58 -5.06 -12.64 4.20
C PRO A 58 -4.12 -11.89 5.13
N SER A 59 -4.05 -12.30 6.40
CA SER A 59 -3.07 -11.77 7.37
C SER A 59 -1.65 -12.28 7.09
N ALA A 60 -1.20 -12.16 5.84
CA ALA A 60 0.11 -12.63 5.39
C ALA A 60 1.08 -11.47 5.17
N VAL A 61 2.38 -11.74 5.28
CA VAL A 61 3.46 -10.74 5.20
C VAL A 61 3.41 -9.94 3.90
N GLN A 62 3.02 -10.57 2.79
CA GLN A 62 2.95 -9.92 1.48
C GLN A 62 1.90 -8.79 1.35
N TYR A 63 0.95 -8.71 2.29
CA TYR A 63 -0.10 -7.67 2.30
C TYR A 63 0.14 -6.61 3.37
N ARG A 64 1.24 -6.67 4.10
CA ARG A 64 1.52 -5.73 5.19
C ARG A 64 3.00 -5.48 5.36
N ARG A 65 3.35 -4.30 5.82
CA ARG A 65 4.67 -4.01 6.35
C ARG A 65 4.55 -3.75 7.86
N ASN A 66 5.27 -4.52 8.65
CA ASN A 66 5.31 -4.36 10.10
C ASN A 66 6.61 -3.67 10.50
N PHE A 67 6.66 -3.18 11.74
CA PHE A 67 7.91 -2.80 12.36
C PHE A 67 8.81 -4.01 12.57
N SER A 68 10.10 -3.76 12.59
CA SER A 68 11.13 -4.69 13.07
C SER A 68 11.82 -4.13 14.30
N ILE A 69 12.56 -4.96 15.01
CA ILE A 69 13.35 -4.52 16.18
C ILE A 69 14.38 -3.44 15.80
N HIS A 70 14.91 -3.48 14.58
CA HIS A 70 15.86 -2.51 14.02
C HIS A 70 15.22 -1.19 13.58
N ASP A 71 13.92 -1.06 13.71
CA ASP A 71 13.20 0.19 13.36
C ASP A 71 13.06 1.13 14.57
N ARG A 72 13.48 0.72 15.76
CA ARG A 72 13.48 1.57 16.95
C ARG A 72 14.55 2.66 16.86
N PHE A 73 14.24 3.83 17.43
CA PHE A 73 15.24 4.88 17.65
C PHE A 73 16.22 4.44 18.74
N MET A 74 17.50 4.59 18.45
CA MET A 74 18.57 4.25 19.37
C MET A 74 19.10 5.54 19.99
N ALA A 75 19.06 5.65 21.32
CA ALA A 75 19.62 6.75 22.09
C ALA A 75 20.94 6.31 22.73
N PHE A 76 21.92 7.23 22.81
CA PHE A 76 23.16 6.96 23.54
C PHE A 76 22.89 6.96 25.05
N ASP A 77 23.20 5.87 25.71
CA ASP A 77 23.16 5.76 27.17
C ASP A 77 24.56 5.99 27.74
N SER A 78 24.70 7.03 28.54
CA SER A 78 25.99 7.40 29.17
C SER A 78 26.45 6.41 30.24
N THR A 79 25.53 5.64 30.81
CA THR A 79 25.79 4.63 31.85
C THR A 79 26.37 3.36 31.23
N GLU A 80 25.72 2.89 30.16
CA GLU A 80 26.16 1.70 29.43
C GLU A 80 27.24 2.03 28.40
N LYS A 81 27.47 3.32 28.10
CA LYS A 81 28.39 3.84 27.08
C LYS A 81 28.11 3.23 25.69
N ASP A 82 26.85 2.95 25.41
CA ASP A 82 26.41 2.34 24.15
C ASP A 82 25.08 2.93 23.69
N TYR A 83 24.70 2.61 22.46
CA TYR A 83 23.39 2.96 21.90
C TYR A 83 22.35 1.92 22.27
N VAL A 84 21.38 2.32 23.06
CA VAL A 84 20.27 1.48 23.49
C VAL A 84 18.95 1.91 22.86
N PRO A 85 17.99 1.00 22.64
CA PRO A 85 16.69 1.39 22.17
C PRO A 85 16.04 2.35 23.15
N ASN A 86 15.55 3.50 22.69
CA ASN A 86 14.77 4.40 23.52
C ASN A 86 13.58 3.63 24.11
N GLY A 87 13.41 3.68 25.43
CA GLY A 87 12.40 2.91 26.17
C GLY A 87 10.96 3.19 25.76
N GLU A 88 10.70 4.31 25.07
CA GLU A 88 9.39 4.67 24.56
C GLU A 88 8.94 3.78 23.39
N ARG A 89 7.64 3.72 23.19
CA ARG A 89 7.05 3.01 22.06
C ARG A 89 7.43 3.69 20.73
N THR A 90 7.71 2.90 19.73
CA THR A 90 7.78 3.39 18.36
C THR A 90 6.35 3.54 17.84
N ARG A 91 5.99 4.72 17.31
CA ARG A 91 4.63 5.00 16.83
C ARG A 91 4.67 5.77 15.53
N ILE A 92 3.79 5.41 14.62
CA ILE A 92 3.51 6.13 13.38
C ILE A 92 2.02 6.42 13.34
N THR A 93 1.66 7.71 13.27
CA THR A 93 0.28 8.18 13.13
C THR A 93 0.11 8.78 11.74
N ILE A 94 -1.00 8.47 11.07
CA ILE A 94 -1.38 9.02 9.77
C ILE A 94 -2.75 9.68 9.90
N ASP A 95 -2.85 10.91 9.42
CA ASP A 95 -4.10 11.61 9.19
C ASP A 95 -4.37 11.64 7.68
N ALA A 96 -5.52 11.16 7.24
CA ALA A 96 -5.86 11.08 5.83
C ALA A 96 -7.36 11.30 5.58
N ASP A 97 -7.68 11.81 4.37
CA ASP A 97 -9.05 11.89 3.87
C ASP A 97 -9.34 10.69 2.97
N PHE A 98 -10.42 9.99 3.28
CA PHE A 98 -11.00 8.98 2.42
C PHE A 98 -12.17 9.59 1.65
N TYR A 99 -12.31 9.25 0.38
CA TYR A 99 -13.40 9.67 -0.46
C TYR A 99 -14.42 8.54 -0.54
N VAL A 100 -15.55 8.73 0.09
CA VAL A 100 -16.64 7.76 0.13
C VAL A 100 -17.74 8.21 -0.83
N THR A 101 -18.28 7.28 -1.62
CA THR A 101 -19.43 7.57 -2.47
C THR A 101 -20.66 7.85 -1.60
N ASP A 102 -21.23 9.04 -1.75
CA ASP A 102 -22.39 9.50 -0.98
C ASP A 102 -23.68 9.32 -1.78
N SER A 103 -23.64 9.67 -3.06
CA SER A 103 -24.78 9.56 -3.99
C SER A 103 -24.28 9.35 -5.42
N ILE A 104 -25.15 8.93 -6.30
CA ILE A 104 -24.92 8.89 -7.75
C ILE A 104 -25.85 9.92 -8.39
N GLU A 105 -25.28 10.99 -8.94
CA GLU A 105 -26.00 12.01 -9.69
C GLU A 105 -25.57 11.96 -11.17
N ASN A 106 -26.54 11.94 -12.07
CA ASN A 106 -26.30 11.89 -13.53
C ASN A 106 -25.35 10.75 -13.97
N ASN A 107 -25.42 9.59 -13.34
CA ASN A 107 -24.50 8.45 -13.53
C ASN A 107 -23.04 8.72 -13.09
N GLU A 108 -22.78 9.80 -12.37
CA GLU A 108 -21.45 10.09 -11.80
C GLU A 108 -21.50 9.96 -10.28
N PRO A 109 -20.54 9.21 -9.67
CA PRO A 109 -20.46 9.10 -8.22
C PRO A 109 -20.02 10.42 -7.60
N GLN A 110 -20.77 10.90 -6.62
CA GLN A 110 -20.39 12.03 -5.79
C GLN A 110 -19.59 11.52 -4.59
N PHE A 111 -18.48 12.21 -4.29
CA PHE A 111 -17.57 11.78 -3.22
C PHE A 111 -17.53 12.80 -2.10
N THR A 112 -17.77 12.36 -0.88
CA THR A 112 -17.56 13.16 0.32
C THR A 112 -16.26 12.73 1.02
N PRO A 113 -15.37 13.68 1.35
CA PRO A 113 -14.16 13.38 2.10
C PRO A 113 -14.50 13.11 3.58
N ILE A 114 -13.98 12.04 4.13
CA ILE A 114 -14.02 11.70 5.54
C ILE A 114 -12.61 11.70 6.08
N SER A 115 -12.30 12.62 7.01
CA SER A 115 -10.99 12.70 7.64
C SER A 115 -10.88 11.69 8.77
N ILE A 116 -9.85 10.87 8.75
CA ILE A 116 -9.59 9.80 9.71
C ILE A 116 -8.14 9.84 10.15
N SER A 117 -7.93 9.59 11.45
CA SER A 117 -6.62 9.42 12.04
C SER A 117 -6.45 8.00 12.58
N TRP A 118 -5.29 7.40 12.35
CA TRP A 118 -4.94 6.11 12.94
C TRP A 118 -3.46 6.02 13.23
N SER A 119 -3.09 5.13 14.14
CA SER A 119 -1.70 4.87 14.45
C SER A 119 -1.37 3.38 14.45
N ARG A 120 -0.09 3.10 14.24
CA ARG A 120 0.52 1.80 14.48
C ARG A 120 1.64 1.95 15.50
N GLU A 121 1.69 1.01 16.42
CA GLU A 121 2.66 1.02 17.53
C GLU A 121 3.49 -0.25 17.53
N PHE A 122 4.71 -0.14 18.07
CA PHE A 122 5.63 -1.24 18.26
C PHE A 122 6.26 -1.15 19.65
N THR A 123 6.11 -2.19 20.43
CA THR A 123 6.59 -2.29 21.82
C THR A 123 7.87 -3.12 21.96
N GLY A 124 8.50 -3.49 20.83
CA GLY A 124 9.72 -4.31 20.80
C GLY A 124 9.49 -5.75 20.34
N SER A 125 8.26 -6.27 20.41
CA SER A 125 7.92 -7.63 19.96
C SER A 125 6.84 -7.67 18.89
N THR A 126 5.82 -6.84 18.99
CA THR A 126 4.65 -6.87 18.11
C THR A 126 4.29 -5.49 17.57
N THR A 127 3.87 -5.46 16.30
CA THR A 127 3.23 -4.30 15.68
C THR A 127 1.74 -4.37 15.95
N THR A 128 1.18 -3.32 16.56
CA THR A 128 -0.25 -3.25 16.88
C THR A 128 -0.98 -2.23 16.01
N HIS A 129 -2.23 -2.51 15.72
CA HIS A 129 -3.23 -1.60 15.13
C HIS A 129 -4.59 -1.92 15.78
N SER A 130 -4.60 -1.99 17.12
CA SER A 130 -5.80 -2.27 17.92
C SER A 130 -6.88 -1.21 17.72
N ARG A 131 -8.09 -1.47 18.24
CA ARG A 131 -9.18 -0.48 18.21
C ARG A 131 -8.80 0.85 18.86
N SER A 132 -7.91 0.85 19.84
CA SER A 132 -7.39 2.07 20.46
C SER A 132 -6.50 2.91 19.54
N CYS A 133 -5.90 2.29 18.52
CA CYS A 133 -4.97 2.94 17.61
C CYS A 133 -5.56 3.21 16.22
N ALA A 134 -6.56 2.42 15.79
CA ALA A 134 -7.10 2.44 14.42
C ALA A 134 -8.62 2.17 14.39
N GLY A 135 -9.34 2.47 15.48
CA GLY A 135 -10.78 2.18 15.58
C GLY A 135 -11.62 2.85 14.51
N GLU A 136 -11.40 4.14 14.26
CA GLU A 136 -12.09 4.89 13.20
C GLU A 136 -11.82 4.31 11.82
N LEU A 137 -10.56 3.96 11.52
CA LEU A 137 -10.19 3.33 10.27
C LEU A 137 -10.88 1.97 10.09
N MET A 138 -10.92 1.15 11.14
CA MET A 138 -11.59 -0.15 11.12
C MET A 138 -13.09 -0.02 10.84
N THR A 139 -13.76 0.92 11.51
CA THR A 139 -15.18 1.19 11.30
C THR A 139 -15.44 1.68 9.88
N MET A 140 -14.69 2.68 9.41
CA MET A 140 -14.84 3.21 8.05
C MET A 140 -14.64 2.16 6.97
N VAL A 141 -13.59 1.32 7.10
CA VAL A 141 -13.35 0.24 6.11
C VAL A 141 -14.47 -0.80 6.15
N SER A 142 -14.97 -1.14 7.33
CA SER A 142 -16.12 -2.05 7.49
C SER A 142 -17.37 -1.51 6.83
N ASP A 143 -17.68 -0.22 7.02
CA ASP A 143 -18.85 0.44 6.42
C ASP A 143 -18.69 0.52 4.88
N MET A 144 -17.48 0.81 4.41
CA MET A 144 -17.20 0.81 2.98
C MET A 144 -17.37 -0.58 2.35
N GLU A 145 -16.95 -1.64 3.04
CA GLU A 145 -17.16 -3.01 2.59
C GLU A 145 -18.65 -3.41 2.60
N ALA A 146 -19.40 -3.01 3.64
CA ALA A 146 -20.84 -3.26 3.74
C ALA A 146 -21.63 -2.61 2.59
N LYS A 147 -21.39 -1.33 2.31
CA LYS A 147 -22.01 -0.60 1.19
C LYS A 147 -21.76 -1.29 -0.16
N ARG A 148 -20.60 -1.87 -0.37
CA ARG A 148 -20.29 -2.63 -1.59
C ARG A 148 -21.13 -3.88 -1.73
N TYR A 149 -21.44 -4.58 -0.64
CA TYR A 149 -22.31 -5.76 -0.69
C TYR A 149 -23.77 -5.41 -0.97
N GLU A 150 -24.26 -4.28 -0.46
CA GLU A 150 -25.62 -3.86 -0.61
C GLU A 150 -25.94 -3.27 -1.99
N HIS A 151 -25.01 -2.53 -2.59
CA HIS A 151 -25.26 -1.72 -3.79
C HIS A 151 -24.45 -2.12 -5.03
N HIS A 152 -23.69 -3.19 -5.02
CA HIS A 152 -22.81 -3.70 -6.10
C HIS A 152 -21.78 -2.70 -6.68
N ASP A 153 -22.01 -1.38 -6.63
CA ASP A 153 -21.24 -0.33 -7.32
C ASP A 153 -20.60 0.71 -6.42
N GLY A 154 -20.80 0.65 -5.09
CA GLY A 154 -20.64 1.84 -4.25
C GLY A 154 -19.26 2.09 -3.63
N ALA A 155 -18.33 1.15 -3.57
CA ALA A 155 -17.10 1.37 -2.81
C ALA A 155 -15.84 1.36 -3.68
N ILE A 156 -15.20 2.53 -3.80
CA ILE A 156 -13.88 2.66 -4.42
C ILE A 156 -12.81 2.47 -3.33
N TYR A 157 -12.08 1.37 -3.43
CA TYR A 157 -10.96 1.10 -2.53
C TYR A 157 -9.74 1.94 -2.92
N PRO A 158 -9.16 2.72 -1.98
CA PRO A 158 -7.91 3.43 -2.23
C PRO A 158 -6.80 2.49 -2.66
N LEU A 159 -6.28 2.65 -3.87
CA LEU A 159 -5.12 1.91 -4.32
C LEU A 159 -3.86 2.46 -3.64
N VAL A 160 -3.10 1.59 -3.01
CA VAL A 160 -1.82 1.91 -2.37
C VAL A 160 -0.73 1.14 -3.08
N LEU A 161 0.28 1.85 -3.60
CA LEU A 161 1.44 1.26 -4.27
C LEU A 161 2.71 1.91 -3.76
N SER A 162 3.73 1.11 -3.51
CA SER A 162 5.06 1.58 -3.13
C SER A 162 6.13 0.98 -4.03
N PHE A 163 7.00 1.84 -4.57
CA PHE A 163 8.09 1.44 -5.44
C PHE A 163 9.41 1.80 -4.79
N GLY A 164 10.21 0.80 -4.44
CA GLY A 164 11.54 0.98 -3.87
C GLY A 164 12.62 1.23 -4.93
N ALA A 165 13.79 1.68 -4.49
CA ALA A 165 14.95 1.86 -5.35
C ALA A 165 15.47 0.54 -5.95
N LYS A 166 15.18 -0.59 -5.32
CA LYS A 166 15.59 -1.93 -5.77
C LYS A 166 14.59 -2.63 -6.70
N ARG A 167 13.64 -1.88 -7.27
CA ARG A 167 12.61 -2.43 -8.17
C ARG A 167 13.16 -3.17 -9.40
N THR A 168 14.38 -2.84 -9.81
CA THR A 168 15.07 -3.44 -10.97
C THR A 168 16.15 -4.45 -10.57
N SER A 169 16.37 -4.74 -9.29
CA SER A 169 17.37 -5.72 -8.87
C SER A 169 16.83 -7.14 -9.06
N ASP A 170 17.67 -8.03 -9.61
CA ASP A 170 17.43 -9.43 -9.92
C ASP A 170 17.11 -10.34 -8.72
N ALA A 171 16.85 -9.78 -7.56
CA ALA A 171 16.34 -10.54 -6.44
C ALA A 171 14.89 -10.93 -6.73
N GLN A 172 14.71 -11.83 -7.69
CA GLN A 172 13.47 -12.57 -7.90
C GLN A 172 13.05 -13.16 -6.55
N MET A 173 11.94 -12.66 -6.01
CA MET A 173 11.25 -13.43 -4.99
C MET A 173 10.87 -14.74 -5.70
N LYS A 174 11.45 -15.87 -5.30
CA LYS A 174 10.97 -17.18 -5.75
C LYS A 174 9.50 -17.25 -5.40
N ILE A 175 8.68 -17.02 -6.40
CA ILE A 175 7.23 -17.17 -6.28
C ILE A 175 7.02 -18.65 -6.04
N THR A 176 6.60 -18.99 -4.84
CA THR A 176 6.11 -20.34 -4.58
C THR A 176 4.91 -20.53 -5.50
N ARG A 177 5.02 -21.38 -6.48
CA ARG A 177 4.10 -21.68 -7.59
C ARG A 177 2.67 -22.08 -7.18
N LYS A 178 2.25 -21.83 -5.97
CA LYS A 178 0.88 -22.05 -5.47
C LYS A 178 0.16 -20.70 -5.29
N ILE A 179 0.03 -19.93 -6.36
CA ILE A 179 -1.05 -18.94 -6.43
C ILE A 179 -2.32 -19.78 -6.53
N LYS A 180 -3.08 -19.80 -5.45
CA LYS A 180 -4.43 -20.39 -5.49
C LYS A 180 -5.17 -19.67 -6.61
N GLU A 181 -5.64 -20.39 -7.61
CA GLU A 181 -6.41 -19.90 -8.77
C GLU A 181 -7.64 -19.07 -8.39
N ARG A 182 -7.96 -18.96 -7.10
CA ARG A 182 -9.12 -18.28 -6.52
C ARG A 182 -8.79 -17.00 -5.76
N ALA A 183 -7.60 -16.40 -5.93
CA ALA A 183 -7.31 -15.12 -5.29
C ALA A 183 -8.27 -14.03 -5.80
N SER A 184 -8.89 -13.29 -4.88
CA SER A 184 -9.82 -12.21 -5.22
C SER A 184 -9.08 -11.06 -5.95
N ARG A 185 -9.84 -10.20 -6.67
CA ARG A 185 -9.25 -9.01 -7.31
C ARG A 185 -8.54 -8.12 -6.29
N ILE A 186 -9.09 -8.00 -5.09
CA ILE A 186 -8.51 -7.22 -3.98
C ILE A 186 -7.17 -7.83 -3.54
N GLU A 187 -7.10 -9.15 -3.35
CA GLU A 187 -5.84 -9.81 -3.02
C GLU A 187 -4.75 -9.57 -4.06
N LYS A 188 -5.10 -9.64 -5.34
CA LYS A 188 -4.16 -9.39 -6.43
C LYS A 188 -3.69 -7.94 -6.48
N ALA A 189 -4.58 -6.97 -6.27
CA ALA A 189 -4.28 -5.54 -6.32
C ALA A 189 -3.34 -5.08 -5.20
N TYR A 190 -3.42 -5.69 -4.02
CA TYR A 190 -2.62 -5.27 -2.86
C TYR A 190 -1.45 -6.20 -2.53
N LYS A 191 -1.27 -7.28 -3.27
CA LYS A 191 -0.12 -8.17 -3.07
C LYS A 191 1.19 -7.41 -3.31
N PHE A 192 2.06 -7.39 -2.30
CA PHE A 192 3.31 -6.63 -2.28
C PHE A 192 3.19 -5.10 -2.44
N ALA A 193 2.00 -4.53 -2.33
CA ALA A 193 1.74 -3.10 -2.53
C ALA A 193 2.59 -2.17 -1.63
N LEU A 194 2.98 -2.63 -0.43
CA LEU A 194 3.82 -1.89 0.52
C LEU A 194 5.28 -2.39 0.56
N HIS A 195 5.71 -3.15 -0.42
CA HIS A 195 7.08 -3.67 -0.48
C HIS A 195 7.92 -2.95 -1.53
N ASP A 196 9.23 -2.91 -1.29
CA ASP A 196 10.18 -2.30 -2.21
C ASP A 196 10.43 -3.16 -3.48
N LYS A 197 9.92 -4.40 -3.49
CA LYS A 197 10.06 -5.35 -4.59
C LYS A 197 8.77 -5.39 -5.41
N VAL A 198 8.92 -5.44 -6.72
CA VAL A 198 7.81 -5.63 -7.65
C VAL A 198 7.72 -7.11 -8.01
N ASP A 199 6.53 -7.69 -7.96
CA ASP A 199 6.22 -9.03 -8.47
C ASP A 199 6.04 -8.96 -10.00
N PHE A 200 7.14 -8.81 -10.72
CA PHE A 200 7.10 -8.66 -12.16
C PHE A 200 6.57 -9.92 -12.85
N ASP A 201 7.00 -11.10 -12.41
CA ASP A 201 6.55 -12.36 -12.98
C ASP A 201 5.04 -12.57 -12.78
N GLY A 202 4.54 -12.24 -11.58
CA GLY A 202 3.10 -12.29 -11.31
C GLY A 202 2.30 -11.28 -12.13
N ALA A 203 2.85 -10.11 -12.42
CA ALA A 203 2.22 -9.11 -13.29
C ALA A 203 2.16 -9.59 -14.74
N MET A 204 3.25 -10.17 -15.25
CA MET A 204 3.30 -10.73 -16.61
C MET A 204 2.38 -11.94 -16.77
N GLU A 205 2.33 -12.84 -15.78
CA GLU A 205 1.40 -13.98 -15.77
C GLU A 205 -0.07 -13.51 -15.75
N TRP A 206 -0.37 -12.48 -14.96
CA TRP A 206 -1.69 -11.89 -14.94
C TRP A 206 -2.05 -11.29 -16.29
N LEU A 207 -1.14 -10.54 -16.91
CA LEU A 207 -1.35 -9.88 -18.20
C LEU A 207 -1.57 -10.89 -19.32
N ALA A 208 -0.76 -11.95 -19.39
CA ALA A 208 -0.92 -13.03 -20.35
C ALA A 208 -2.29 -13.74 -20.21
N ARG A 209 -2.72 -14.01 -18.95
CA ARG A 209 -4.03 -14.59 -18.70
C ARG A 209 -5.17 -13.66 -19.09
N TYR A 210 -5.02 -12.37 -18.81
CA TYR A 210 -6.00 -11.36 -19.20
C TYR A 210 -6.14 -11.29 -20.72
N ASP A 211 -5.02 -11.23 -21.46
CA ASP A 211 -5.00 -11.24 -22.94
C ASP A 211 -5.69 -12.50 -23.49
N LYS A 212 -5.38 -13.67 -22.94
CA LYS A 212 -6.08 -14.92 -23.30
C LYS A 212 -7.58 -14.85 -23.06
N ASN A 213 -8.01 -14.33 -21.91
CA ASN A 213 -9.44 -14.20 -21.58
C ASN A 213 -10.16 -13.23 -22.54
N VAL A 214 -9.50 -12.17 -22.99
CA VAL A 214 -10.05 -11.25 -24.01
C VAL A 214 -10.21 -11.99 -25.34
N ARG A 215 -9.21 -12.75 -25.78
CA ARG A 215 -9.27 -13.57 -27.01
C ARG A 215 -10.39 -14.63 -26.93
N ASP A 216 -10.59 -15.22 -25.76
CA ASP A 216 -11.65 -16.19 -25.49
C ASP A 216 -13.05 -15.55 -25.32
N GLY A 217 -13.18 -14.24 -25.44
CA GLY A 217 -14.44 -13.50 -25.26
C GLY A 217 -14.96 -13.45 -23.82
N LYS A 218 -14.11 -13.72 -22.82
CA LYS A 218 -14.46 -13.74 -21.37
C LYS A 218 -14.25 -12.41 -20.67
N GLU A 219 -13.47 -11.51 -21.26
CA GLU A 219 -13.12 -10.18 -20.74
C GLU A 219 -13.42 -9.09 -21.75
N PHE A 220 -13.54 -7.84 -21.29
CA PHE A 220 -13.91 -6.71 -22.13
C PHE A 220 -12.73 -6.18 -22.95
N VAL A 221 -12.84 -6.17 -24.28
CA VAL A 221 -11.77 -5.79 -25.23
C VAL A 221 -11.31 -4.34 -25.03
N GLY A 222 -12.24 -3.40 -24.85
CA GLY A 222 -11.90 -1.98 -24.70
C GLY A 222 -11.01 -1.68 -23.50
N THR A 223 -11.11 -2.46 -22.43
CA THR A 223 -10.19 -2.35 -21.28
C THR A 223 -8.77 -2.80 -21.65
N ARG A 224 -8.64 -3.80 -22.53
CA ARG A 224 -7.34 -4.26 -23.05
C ARG A 224 -6.67 -3.15 -23.86
N GLU A 225 -7.37 -2.56 -24.79
CA GLU A 225 -6.86 -1.48 -25.64
C GLU A 225 -6.39 -0.28 -24.83
N ALA A 226 -7.21 0.20 -23.89
CA ALA A 226 -6.85 1.30 -22.99
C ALA A 226 -5.61 0.99 -22.14
N PHE A 227 -5.46 -0.27 -21.69
CA PHE A 227 -4.31 -0.69 -20.91
C PHE A 227 -3.02 -0.69 -21.78
N PHE A 228 -3.07 -1.20 -23.00
CA PHE A 228 -1.92 -1.21 -23.92
C PHE A 228 -1.53 0.21 -24.35
N GLU A 229 -2.49 1.08 -24.62
CA GLU A 229 -2.26 2.48 -24.92
C GLU A 229 -1.56 3.21 -23.76
N ALA A 230 -1.99 2.97 -22.52
CA ALA A 230 -1.34 3.50 -21.32
C ALA A 230 0.11 2.99 -21.17
N LEU A 231 0.36 1.71 -21.46
CA LEU A 231 1.72 1.14 -21.45
C LEU A 231 2.61 1.76 -22.52
N GLN A 232 2.14 1.92 -23.73
CA GLN A 232 2.89 2.55 -24.83
C GLN A 232 3.18 4.02 -24.53
N THR A 233 2.23 4.73 -23.92
CA THR A 233 2.45 6.11 -23.46
C THR A 233 3.54 6.19 -22.39
N ALA A 234 3.54 5.26 -21.44
CA ALA A 234 4.53 5.20 -20.36
C ALA A 234 5.92 4.73 -20.84
N ILE A 235 5.96 3.87 -21.86
CA ILE A 235 7.17 3.26 -22.42
C ILE A 235 7.12 3.42 -23.94
N PRO A 236 7.53 4.59 -24.48
CA PRO A 236 7.44 4.87 -25.93
C PRO A 236 8.21 3.90 -26.82
N ALA A 237 9.21 3.19 -26.28
CA ALA A 237 9.95 2.16 -27.00
C ALA A 237 9.19 0.83 -27.16
N LEU A 238 8.03 0.70 -26.52
CA LEU A 238 7.19 -0.49 -26.59
C LEU A 238 6.31 -0.43 -27.83
N SER A 239 6.67 -1.15 -28.88
CA SER A 239 5.93 -1.14 -30.16
C SER A 239 4.77 -2.13 -30.15
N GLU A 240 4.96 -3.32 -29.59
CA GLU A 240 3.99 -4.39 -29.58
C GLU A 240 4.19 -5.28 -28.35
N ILE A 241 3.09 -5.75 -27.77
CA ILE A 241 3.11 -6.78 -26.73
C ILE A 241 2.29 -7.96 -27.27
N ASP A 242 2.97 -9.06 -27.49
CA ASP A 242 2.33 -10.33 -27.82
C ASP A 242 2.69 -11.39 -26.79
N PHE A 243 1.73 -12.25 -26.49
CA PHE A 243 1.90 -13.37 -25.59
C PHE A 243 1.75 -14.67 -26.41
N ASP A 244 2.78 -15.48 -26.40
CA ASP A 244 2.71 -16.85 -26.89
C ASP A 244 1.88 -17.67 -25.89
N HIS A 245 0.68 -18.03 -26.30
CA HIS A 245 -0.25 -18.80 -25.46
C HIS A 245 -0.09 -20.31 -25.62
N GLY A 246 0.85 -20.75 -26.46
CA GLY A 246 1.10 -22.16 -26.76
C GLY A 246 -0.19 -22.89 -27.13
N GLU A 247 -0.33 -23.34 -28.35
CA GLU A 247 -1.44 -24.22 -28.75
C GLU A 247 -1.28 -25.62 -28.11
#